data_c287b69ef03a1cdbdef0bef5ae6ba81d
#
_entry.id   c287b69ef03a1cdbdef0bef5ae6ba81d
#
_cell.length_a   1.000
_cell.length_b   1.000
_cell.length_c   1.000
_cell.angle_alpha   90.00
_cell.angle_beta   90.00
_cell.angle_gamma   90.00
#
_symmetry.space_group_name_H-M   'P 1'
#
loop_
_entity.id
_entity.type
_entity.pdbx_description
1 polymer ?
#
loop_
_entity_poly.entity_id
_entity_poly.type
_entity_poly.pdbx_seq_one_letter_code
_entity_poly.pdbx_strand_id
1 'polypeptide(L)'
;MREEEIRASMLIDHTFNHSLDVAKITLSDALCCSRDFCSLPDILHEHIGRHLHLDWLAAYLVFRDEDVANIFTNNGVAFNWHELYPQVMAYDRCAPLVMGGKPGDIFLSQEMVDLKNEKDRYVYEFITHHTGARHSLNMPLAKEDGNSLILSLYRNEQRKIFHPLEVSFIKKLSPLLQSFASLILLHQECHCNKLMLEDLIQKENLYTMLIDPHAQLVNLPDHTRVLLKEWFGSTTGWHLPVPLEEWIKGVVSPAARIKEAYGPWAMNCHLPAGTLSCSAHMVHDSQKRPLCLIVLKPQHRDNDFSILEQAWLTK
;
A
#
# COMPACT_ATOMS: atom_id res chain seq x y z
N MET A 1 -31.26 42.97 18.88
CA MET A 1 -30.83 41.69 19.47
C MET A 1 -30.87 40.53 18.46
N ARG A 2 -32.00 40.12 17.93
CA ARG A 2 -32.05 38.99 16.98
C ARG A 2 -31.25 39.18 15.67
N GLU A 3 -31.23 40.36 15.07
CA GLU A 3 -30.49 40.60 13.80
C GLU A 3 -28.97 40.63 14.03
N GLU A 4 -28.49 41.13 15.17
CA GLU A 4 -27.07 41.16 15.50
C GLU A 4 -26.54 39.75 15.83
N GLU A 5 -27.37 38.93 16.49
CA GLU A 5 -27.04 37.53 16.75
C GLU A 5 -26.97 36.70 15.46
N ILE A 6 -27.88 36.96 14.49
CA ILE A 6 -27.86 36.32 13.18
C ILE A 6 -26.64 36.74 12.37
N ARG A 7 -26.27 38.03 12.38
CA ARG A 7 -25.08 38.53 11.69
C ARG A 7 -23.80 37.99 12.32
N ALA A 8 -23.73 37.93 13.65
CA ALA A 8 -22.58 37.35 14.34
C ALA A 8 -22.43 35.84 14.03
N SER A 9 -23.54 35.11 14.02
CA SER A 9 -23.54 33.67 13.62
C SER A 9 -23.08 33.48 12.18
N MET A 10 -23.60 34.26 11.23
CA MET A 10 -23.19 34.21 9.82
C MET A 10 -21.71 34.59 9.62
N LEU A 11 -21.18 35.51 10.40
CA LEU A 11 -19.77 35.92 10.33
C LEU A 11 -18.84 34.82 10.88
N ILE A 12 -19.26 34.16 11.95
CA ILE A 12 -18.53 33.01 12.54
C ILE A 12 -18.54 31.83 11.54
N ASP A 13 -19.67 31.53 10.94
CA ASP A 13 -19.79 30.47 9.94
C ASP A 13 -18.94 30.76 8.69
N HIS A 14 -18.85 32.00 8.25
CA HIS A 14 -18.06 32.40 7.09
C HIS A 14 -16.55 32.29 7.37
N THR A 15 -16.10 32.77 8.54
CA THR A 15 -14.68 32.67 8.95
C THR A 15 -14.25 31.23 9.17
N PHE A 16 -15.11 30.41 9.77
CA PHE A 16 -14.85 28.98 9.95
C PHE A 16 -14.75 28.27 8.60
N ASN A 17 -15.68 28.48 7.68
CA ASN A 17 -15.63 27.86 6.35
C ASN A 17 -14.40 28.29 5.55
N HIS A 18 -14.00 29.55 5.59
CA HIS A 18 -12.79 30.01 4.91
C HIS A 18 -11.52 29.34 5.49
N SER A 19 -11.43 29.26 6.81
CA SER A 19 -10.31 28.57 7.49
C SER A 19 -10.23 27.09 7.10
N LEU A 20 -11.39 26.43 6.95
CA LEU A 20 -11.45 25.03 6.52
C LEU A 20 -11.10 24.84 5.04
N ASP A 21 -11.45 25.79 4.18
CA ASP A 21 -11.05 25.73 2.76
C ASP A 21 -9.53 25.85 2.58
N VAL A 22 -8.88 26.73 3.36
CA VAL A 22 -7.42 26.82 3.39
C VAL A 22 -6.80 25.52 3.92
N ALA A 23 -7.32 24.99 5.03
CA ALA A 23 -6.86 23.72 5.58
C ALA A 23 -6.99 22.55 4.58
N LYS A 24 -8.06 22.54 3.77
CA LYS A 24 -8.26 21.54 2.72
C LYS A 24 -7.18 21.62 1.64
N ILE A 25 -6.78 22.82 1.21
CA ILE A 25 -5.76 23.00 0.17
C ILE A 25 -4.41 22.52 0.70
N THR A 26 -3.99 22.98 1.89
CA THR A 26 -2.71 22.57 2.49
C THR A 26 -2.66 21.08 2.81
N LEU A 27 -3.78 20.49 3.23
CA LEU A 27 -3.91 19.05 3.42
C LEU A 27 -3.76 18.28 2.10
N SER A 28 -4.37 18.76 1.02
CA SER A 28 -4.24 18.13 -0.29
C SER A 28 -2.79 18.07 -0.74
N ASP A 29 -2.05 19.17 -0.60
CA ASP A 29 -0.63 19.25 -0.94
C ASP A 29 0.21 18.29 -0.07
N ALA A 30 -0.05 18.26 1.24
CA ALA A 30 0.65 17.36 2.16
C ALA A 30 0.40 15.87 1.84
N LEU A 31 -0.85 15.49 1.54
CA LEU A 31 -1.20 14.13 1.15
C LEU A 31 -0.58 13.72 -0.20
N CYS A 32 -0.51 14.64 -1.17
CA CYS A 32 0.16 14.38 -2.45
C CYS A 32 1.66 14.12 -2.30
N CYS A 33 2.30 14.71 -1.28
CA CYS A 33 3.72 14.50 -0.99
C CYS A 33 3.98 13.24 -0.16
N SER A 34 2.97 12.73 0.57
CA SER A 34 3.10 11.54 1.40
C SER A 34 2.97 10.27 0.57
N ARG A 35 3.81 9.28 0.90
CA ARG A 35 3.77 7.93 0.30
C ARG A 35 3.52 6.85 1.36
N ASP A 36 3.26 7.27 2.59
CA ASP A 36 3.17 6.39 3.73
C ASP A 36 1.87 6.63 4.48
N PHE A 37 1.14 5.54 4.71
CA PHE A 37 -0.08 5.57 5.49
C PHE A 37 0.16 5.84 6.98
N CYS A 38 1.32 5.45 7.49
CA CYS A 38 1.68 5.68 8.89
C CYS A 38 1.72 7.16 9.26
N SER A 39 2.02 8.03 8.30
CA SER A 39 2.05 9.48 8.47
C SER A 39 0.68 10.17 8.40
N LEU A 40 -0.37 9.47 7.98
CA LEU A 40 -1.70 10.05 7.81
C LEU A 40 -2.26 10.71 9.07
N PRO A 41 -2.17 10.11 10.28
CA PRO A 41 -2.66 10.74 11.50
C PRO A 41 -1.93 12.06 11.82
N ASP A 42 -0.60 12.11 11.63
CA ASP A 42 0.20 13.31 11.86
C ASP A 42 -0.18 14.43 10.89
N ILE A 43 -0.25 14.12 9.60
CA ILE A 43 -0.64 15.07 8.56
C ILE A 43 -2.04 15.65 8.84
N LEU A 44 -3.00 14.80 9.15
CA LEU A 44 -4.36 15.26 9.45
C LEU A 44 -4.40 16.10 10.73
N HIS A 45 -3.66 15.72 11.76
CA HIS A 45 -3.61 16.49 13.01
C HIS A 45 -3.01 17.88 12.79
N GLU A 46 -1.95 17.99 12.01
CA GLU A 46 -1.30 19.25 11.69
C GLU A 46 -2.24 20.21 10.94
N HIS A 47 -2.94 19.69 9.92
CA HIS A 47 -3.74 20.53 9.02
C HIS A 47 -5.18 20.77 9.47
N ILE A 48 -5.82 19.79 10.13
CA ILE A 48 -7.23 19.91 10.53
C ILE A 48 -7.47 19.70 12.03
N GLY A 49 -6.52 19.13 12.76
CA GLY A 49 -6.69 18.78 14.17
C GLY A 49 -7.08 19.97 15.05
N ARG A 50 -6.43 21.13 14.85
CA ARG A 50 -6.73 22.37 15.61
C ARG A 50 -8.12 22.93 15.28
N HIS A 51 -8.52 22.89 14.00
CA HIS A 51 -9.81 23.40 13.55
C HIS A 51 -10.98 22.55 14.05
N LEU A 52 -10.73 21.27 14.22
CA LEU A 52 -11.72 20.30 14.71
C LEU A 52 -11.53 19.99 16.20
N HIS A 53 -10.63 20.69 16.89
CA HIS A 53 -10.35 20.45 18.33
C HIS A 53 -10.13 18.98 18.65
N LEU A 54 -9.36 18.29 17.81
CA LEU A 54 -9.03 16.87 18.03
C LEU A 54 -7.93 16.75 19.06
N ASP A 55 -8.04 15.75 19.92
CA ASP A 55 -6.98 15.40 20.85
C ASP A 55 -6.00 14.42 20.21
N TRP A 56 -6.51 13.49 19.38
CA TRP A 56 -5.70 12.59 18.60
C TRP A 56 -6.48 11.94 17.44
N LEU A 57 -5.76 11.26 16.56
CA LEU A 57 -6.29 10.53 15.43
C LEU A 57 -5.66 9.14 15.38
N ALA A 58 -6.41 8.20 14.82
CA ALA A 58 -5.89 6.88 14.46
C ALA A 58 -6.29 6.51 13.04
N ALA A 59 -5.38 5.82 12.39
CA ALA A 59 -5.63 5.14 11.13
C ALA A 59 -5.46 3.64 11.35
N TYR A 60 -6.45 2.86 10.94
CA TYR A 60 -6.49 1.41 11.12
C TYR A 60 -6.41 0.75 9.75
N LEU A 61 -5.46 -0.16 9.59
CA LEU A 61 -5.40 -1.06 8.45
C LEU A 61 -5.79 -2.46 8.94
N VAL A 62 -6.97 -2.90 8.56
CA VAL A 62 -7.56 -4.19 8.96
C VAL A 62 -7.43 -5.15 7.78
N PHE A 63 -6.79 -6.28 7.97
CA PHE A 63 -6.64 -7.33 6.98
C PHE A 63 -7.77 -8.35 7.07
N ARG A 64 -8.11 -8.97 5.94
CA ARG A 64 -9.28 -9.86 5.78
C ARG A 64 -9.36 -10.99 6.81
N ASP A 65 -8.22 -11.56 7.17
CA ASP A 65 -8.13 -12.77 8.01
C ASP A 65 -7.55 -12.46 9.41
N GLU A 66 -7.41 -11.17 9.76
CA GLU A 66 -6.86 -10.73 11.03
C GLU A 66 -7.93 -10.08 11.89
N ASP A 67 -8.05 -10.55 13.12
CA ASP A 67 -8.93 -9.93 14.13
C ASP A 67 -8.38 -8.58 14.65
N VAL A 68 -7.13 -8.26 14.30
CA VAL A 68 -6.42 -7.10 14.83
C VAL A 68 -5.84 -6.26 13.69
N ALA A 69 -6.12 -4.96 13.74
CA ALA A 69 -5.64 -3.99 12.78
C ALA A 69 -4.24 -3.47 13.12
N ASN A 70 -3.44 -3.14 12.11
CA ASN A 70 -2.31 -2.25 12.30
C ASN A 70 -2.83 -0.84 12.58
N ILE A 71 -2.36 -0.24 13.67
CA ILE A 71 -2.84 1.06 14.16
C ILE A 71 -1.71 2.07 14.12
N PHE A 72 -1.99 3.22 13.53
CA PHE A 72 -1.10 4.37 13.48
C PHE A 72 -1.78 5.54 14.18
N THR A 73 -1.06 6.23 15.04
CA THR A 73 -1.61 7.37 15.83
C THR A 73 -0.64 8.54 15.82
N ASN A 74 -1.17 9.76 15.91
CA ASN A 74 -0.36 10.98 15.89
C ASN A 74 0.21 11.41 17.25
N ASN A 75 -0.15 10.77 18.35
CA ASN A 75 0.21 11.26 19.69
C ASN A 75 1.10 10.30 20.49
N GLY A 76 1.58 9.21 19.84
CA GLY A 76 2.40 8.20 20.53
C GLY A 76 1.68 7.56 21.73
N VAL A 77 0.35 7.66 21.83
CA VAL A 77 -0.42 6.90 22.80
C VAL A 77 -0.13 5.45 22.52
N ALA A 78 0.74 4.89 23.33
CA ALA A 78 1.11 3.48 23.30
C ALA A 78 -0.07 2.65 23.81
N PHE A 79 -1.21 2.78 23.12
CA PHE A 79 -2.34 1.91 23.34
C PHE A 79 -1.96 0.56 22.73
N ASN A 80 -1.65 -0.39 23.59
CA ASN A 80 -1.35 -1.73 23.15
C ASN A 80 -2.66 -2.43 22.74
N TRP A 81 -3.13 -2.06 21.54
CA TRP A 81 -4.38 -2.54 20.98
C TRP A 81 -4.42 -4.05 20.89
N HIS A 82 -3.31 -4.66 20.51
CA HIS A 82 -3.18 -6.11 20.35
C HIS A 82 -3.39 -6.86 21.68
N GLU A 83 -3.02 -6.25 22.80
CA GLU A 83 -3.20 -6.86 24.13
C GLU A 83 -4.52 -6.50 24.79
N LEU A 84 -5.01 -5.30 24.58
CA LEU A 84 -6.15 -4.75 25.30
C LEU A 84 -7.47 -4.95 24.57
N TYR A 85 -7.52 -4.73 23.28
CA TYR A 85 -8.78 -4.81 22.55
C TYR A 85 -9.45 -6.19 22.55
N PRO A 86 -8.73 -7.33 22.50
CA PRO A 86 -9.35 -8.64 22.63
C PRO A 86 -10.23 -8.81 23.86
N GLN A 87 -9.96 -8.06 24.95
CA GLN A 87 -10.75 -8.11 26.18
C GLN A 87 -12.16 -7.55 26.03
N VAL A 88 -12.37 -6.66 25.07
CA VAL A 88 -13.66 -5.99 24.82
C VAL A 88 -14.25 -6.27 23.44
N MET A 89 -13.46 -6.83 22.53
CA MET A 89 -13.84 -7.05 21.13
C MET A 89 -15.18 -7.80 20.98
N ALA A 90 -15.41 -8.82 21.79
CA ALA A 90 -16.65 -9.60 21.75
C ALA A 90 -17.91 -8.79 22.13
N TYR A 91 -17.73 -7.64 22.76
CA TYR A 91 -18.81 -6.75 23.19
C TYR A 91 -18.89 -5.47 22.35
N ASP A 92 -17.84 -5.18 21.54
CA ASP A 92 -17.82 -3.99 20.70
C ASP A 92 -18.75 -4.14 19.49
N ARG A 93 -19.85 -3.42 19.54
CA ARG A 93 -20.81 -3.34 18.45
C ARG A 93 -20.45 -2.28 17.41
N CYS A 94 -19.58 -1.34 17.75
CA CYS A 94 -19.23 -0.22 16.88
C CYS A 94 -18.25 -0.64 15.81
N ALA A 95 -17.22 -1.40 16.14
CA ALA A 95 -16.22 -1.84 15.17
C ALA A 95 -16.82 -2.61 13.97
N PRO A 96 -17.68 -3.64 14.17
CA PRO A 96 -18.33 -4.31 13.03
C PRO A 96 -19.20 -3.39 12.18
N LEU A 97 -19.87 -2.40 12.78
CA LEU A 97 -20.68 -1.42 12.05
C LEU A 97 -19.80 -0.52 11.16
N VAL A 98 -18.70 0.00 11.71
CA VAL A 98 -17.74 0.81 10.98
C VAL A 98 -17.09 -0.01 9.86
N MET A 99 -16.64 -1.22 10.17
CA MET A 99 -16.06 -2.14 9.20
C MET A 99 -17.06 -2.54 8.12
N GLY A 100 -18.35 -2.69 8.45
CA GLY A 100 -19.45 -2.95 7.51
C GLY A 100 -19.81 -1.76 6.63
N GLY A 101 -19.49 -0.52 7.03
CA GLY A 101 -19.81 0.73 6.32
C GLY A 101 -19.17 0.81 4.94
N LYS A 102 -19.71 1.68 4.08
CA LYS A 102 -19.11 2.01 2.77
C LYS A 102 -18.01 3.05 2.95
N PRO A 103 -16.99 3.10 2.08
CA PRO A 103 -16.03 4.19 2.08
C PRO A 103 -16.74 5.56 2.06
N GLY A 104 -16.36 6.42 3.02
CA GLY A 104 -16.96 7.74 3.21
C GLY A 104 -18.19 7.82 4.12
N ASP A 105 -18.73 6.69 4.58
CA ASP A 105 -19.74 6.70 5.63
C ASP A 105 -19.14 7.22 6.94
N ILE A 106 -19.91 8.02 7.68
CA ILE A 106 -19.47 8.59 8.95
C ILE A 106 -20.26 7.96 10.09
N PHE A 107 -19.52 7.50 11.09
CA PHE A 107 -20.04 6.87 12.30
C PHE A 107 -19.62 7.66 13.53
N LEU A 108 -20.60 8.17 14.26
CA LEU A 108 -20.36 8.93 15.49
C LEU A 108 -20.59 8.04 16.72
N SER A 109 -19.64 8.02 17.66
CA SER A 109 -19.78 7.19 18.86
C SER A 109 -21.07 7.50 19.66
N GLN A 110 -21.47 8.77 19.72
CA GLN A 110 -22.69 9.17 20.41
C GLN A 110 -23.98 8.65 19.78
N GLU A 111 -23.94 8.22 18.49
CA GLU A 111 -25.10 7.65 17.79
C GLU A 111 -25.10 6.11 17.83
N MET A 112 -23.93 5.51 18.01
CA MET A 112 -23.76 4.06 18.00
C MET A 112 -23.82 3.43 19.39
N VAL A 113 -23.34 4.15 20.42
CA VAL A 113 -23.22 3.65 21.77
C VAL A 113 -24.47 3.95 22.58
N ASP A 114 -25.14 2.93 23.10
CA ASP A 114 -26.21 3.08 24.06
C ASP A 114 -25.67 2.85 25.49
N LEU A 115 -25.39 3.93 26.21
CA LEU A 115 -24.87 3.87 27.59
C LEU A 115 -25.84 3.23 28.59
N LYS A 116 -27.10 2.98 28.24
CA LYS A 116 -28.04 2.20 29.02
C LYS A 116 -27.79 0.69 28.88
N ASN A 117 -27.20 0.30 27.73
CA ASN A 117 -26.76 -1.07 27.50
C ASN A 117 -25.45 -1.32 28.29
N GLU A 118 -25.44 -2.33 29.14
CA GLU A 118 -24.32 -2.63 30.03
C GLU A 118 -23.04 -3.00 29.28
N LYS A 119 -23.16 -3.71 28.15
CA LYS A 119 -22.03 -4.10 27.27
C LYS A 119 -21.45 -2.90 26.55
N ASP A 120 -22.30 -2.07 25.95
CA ASP A 120 -21.86 -0.85 25.25
C ASP A 120 -21.17 0.10 26.23
N ARG A 121 -21.72 0.27 27.44
CA ARG A 121 -21.13 1.07 28.53
C ARG A 121 -19.75 0.52 28.91
N TYR A 122 -19.64 -0.79 29.13
CA TYR A 122 -18.37 -1.44 29.50
C TYR A 122 -17.28 -1.17 28.45
N VAL A 123 -17.56 -1.41 27.17
CA VAL A 123 -16.60 -1.16 26.07
C VAL A 123 -16.22 0.32 26.01
N TYR A 124 -17.21 1.20 26.11
CA TYR A 124 -16.99 2.63 26.04
C TYR A 124 -16.13 3.17 27.21
N GLU A 125 -16.41 2.76 28.44
CA GLU A 125 -15.62 3.10 29.62
C GLU A 125 -14.21 2.52 29.54
N PHE A 126 -14.06 1.29 29.08
CA PHE A 126 -12.77 0.65 28.85
C PHE A 126 -11.91 1.45 27.85
N ILE A 127 -12.46 1.77 26.67
CA ILE A 127 -11.76 2.59 25.66
C ILE A 127 -11.40 3.96 26.24
N THR A 128 -12.35 4.63 26.92
CA THR A 128 -12.12 5.94 27.54
C THR A 128 -11.00 5.90 28.58
N HIS A 129 -10.98 4.88 29.42
CA HIS A 129 -9.97 4.71 30.46
C HIS A 129 -8.56 4.56 29.88
N HIS A 130 -8.42 3.76 28.83
CA HIS A 130 -7.10 3.45 28.27
C HIS A 130 -6.61 4.49 27.24
N THR A 131 -7.50 5.20 26.57
CA THR A 131 -7.14 6.12 25.47
C THR A 131 -7.43 7.58 25.77
N GLY A 132 -8.22 7.87 26.80
CA GLY A 132 -8.78 9.20 27.06
C GLY A 132 -9.88 9.61 26.07
N ALA A 133 -10.20 8.79 25.07
CA ALA A 133 -11.20 9.11 24.07
C ALA A 133 -12.61 9.00 24.63
N ARG A 134 -13.37 10.09 24.54
CA ARG A 134 -14.79 10.13 24.96
C ARG A 134 -15.74 10.24 23.76
N HIS A 135 -15.31 10.92 22.72
CA HIS A 135 -16.08 11.10 21.50
C HIS A 135 -15.24 10.68 20.32
N SER A 136 -15.81 9.89 19.42
CA SER A 136 -15.15 9.52 18.18
C SER A 136 -16.03 9.74 16.97
N LEU A 137 -15.37 10.08 15.85
CA LEU A 137 -15.90 10.05 14.50
C LEU A 137 -15.06 9.05 13.71
N ASN A 138 -15.69 8.02 13.19
CA ASN A 138 -15.04 6.95 12.47
C ASN A 138 -15.50 6.95 11.02
N MET A 139 -14.58 6.73 10.08
CA MET A 139 -14.86 6.74 8.66
C MET A 139 -14.05 5.67 7.92
N PRO A 140 -14.67 4.66 7.33
CA PRO A 140 -13.99 3.80 6.36
C PRO A 140 -13.51 4.65 5.19
N LEU A 141 -12.24 4.53 4.81
CA LEU A 141 -11.64 5.28 3.70
C LEU A 141 -11.57 4.46 2.42
N ALA A 142 -11.18 3.21 2.54
CA ALA A 142 -11.05 2.29 1.42
C ALA A 142 -11.36 0.86 1.86
N LYS A 143 -11.83 0.05 0.91
CA LYS A 143 -12.02 -1.40 1.05
C LYS A 143 -11.59 -2.06 -0.23
N GLU A 144 -10.67 -3.02 -0.15
CA GLU A 144 -10.15 -3.74 -1.30
C GLU A 144 -9.73 -5.15 -0.87
N ASP A 145 -10.21 -6.16 -1.58
CA ASP A 145 -9.89 -7.58 -1.36
C ASP A 145 -10.03 -8.08 0.09
N GLY A 146 -10.98 -7.47 0.83
CA GLY A 146 -11.24 -7.78 2.24
C GLY A 146 -10.40 -6.95 3.22
N ASN A 147 -9.44 -6.19 2.75
CA ASN A 147 -8.71 -5.21 3.55
C ASN A 147 -9.54 -3.94 3.71
N SER A 148 -9.49 -3.33 4.88
CA SER A 148 -10.22 -2.10 5.17
C SER A 148 -9.28 -1.08 5.80
N LEU A 149 -9.40 0.16 5.35
CA LEU A 149 -8.67 1.28 5.90
C LEU A 149 -9.68 2.24 6.53
N ILE A 150 -9.53 2.47 7.83
CA ILE A 150 -10.46 3.25 8.64
C ILE A 150 -9.70 4.41 9.28
N LEU A 151 -10.27 5.59 9.24
CA LEU A 151 -9.82 6.77 9.97
C LEU A 151 -10.74 7.01 11.16
N SER A 152 -10.15 7.27 12.32
CA SER A 152 -10.87 7.64 13.52
C SER A 152 -10.32 8.93 14.12
N LEU A 153 -11.20 9.86 14.39
CA LEU A 153 -10.93 11.16 15.00
C LEU A 153 -11.45 11.14 16.44
N TYR A 154 -10.63 11.54 17.40
CA TYR A 154 -10.95 11.39 18.81
C TYR A 154 -10.89 12.71 19.58
N ARG A 155 -11.83 12.84 20.54
CA ARG A 155 -11.89 13.91 21.53
C ARG A 155 -12.03 13.33 22.93
N ASN A 156 -11.41 13.96 23.91
CA ASN A 156 -11.54 13.62 25.31
C ASN A 156 -12.86 14.13 25.91
N GLU A 157 -13.12 13.81 27.18
CA GLU A 157 -14.32 14.19 27.90
C GLU A 157 -14.52 15.69 28.07
N GLN A 158 -13.44 16.46 28.06
CA GLN A 158 -13.50 17.92 28.22
C GLN A 158 -13.97 18.63 26.95
N ARG A 159 -13.98 17.93 25.80
CA ARG A 159 -14.43 18.45 24.51
C ARG A 159 -15.93 18.19 24.31
N LYS A 160 -16.51 19.01 23.42
CA LYS A 160 -17.88 18.78 22.97
C LYS A 160 -17.93 17.66 21.95
N ILE A 161 -19.10 17.03 21.78
CA ILE A 161 -19.39 16.14 20.67
C ILE A 161 -19.12 16.83 19.33
N PHE A 162 -18.94 16.05 18.26
CA PHE A 162 -18.78 16.60 16.92
C PHE A 162 -20.02 17.35 16.48
N HIS A 163 -19.83 18.62 16.11
CA HIS A 163 -20.90 19.47 15.65
C HIS A 163 -21.28 19.11 14.18
N PRO A 164 -22.56 19.25 13.75
CA PRO A 164 -22.96 18.93 12.39
C PRO A 164 -22.13 19.62 11.29
N LEU A 165 -21.65 20.84 11.51
CA LEU A 165 -20.77 21.55 10.57
C LEU A 165 -19.40 20.87 10.45
N GLU A 166 -18.84 20.37 11.54
CA GLU A 166 -17.57 19.63 11.53
C GLU A 166 -17.72 18.27 10.82
N VAL A 167 -18.83 17.58 11.08
CA VAL A 167 -19.19 16.34 10.37
C VAL A 167 -19.34 16.61 8.86
N SER A 168 -20.03 17.70 8.50
CA SER A 168 -20.20 18.12 7.09
C SER A 168 -18.86 18.44 6.44
N PHE A 169 -17.92 19.07 7.17
CA PHE A 169 -16.57 19.33 6.68
C PHE A 169 -15.80 18.04 6.43
N ILE A 170 -15.79 17.10 7.36
CA ILE A 170 -15.15 15.80 7.18
C ILE A 170 -15.76 15.05 5.99
N LYS A 171 -17.08 15.13 5.83
CA LYS A 171 -17.76 14.56 4.66
C LYS A 171 -17.30 15.18 3.34
N LYS A 172 -17.01 16.48 3.32
CA LYS A 172 -16.43 17.16 2.13
C LYS A 172 -14.98 16.76 1.86
N LEU A 173 -14.21 16.40 2.89
CA LEU A 173 -12.85 15.87 2.75
C LEU A 173 -12.82 14.40 2.34
N SER A 174 -13.89 13.66 2.58
CA SER A 174 -13.95 12.22 2.35
C SER A 174 -13.46 11.77 0.96
N PRO A 175 -13.81 12.39 -0.17
CA PRO A 175 -13.31 11.96 -1.48
C PRO A 175 -11.78 12.08 -1.62
N LEU A 176 -11.19 13.12 -1.04
CA LEU A 176 -9.74 13.31 -1.03
C LEU A 176 -9.05 12.21 -0.21
N LEU A 177 -9.57 11.96 1.00
CA LEU A 177 -9.03 10.93 1.90
C LEU A 177 -9.21 9.52 1.32
N GLN A 178 -10.33 9.24 0.68
CA GLN A 178 -10.56 7.96 -0.01
C GLN A 178 -9.58 7.76 -1.17
N SER A 179 -9.36 8.80 -1.99
CA SER A 179 -8.41 8.73 -3.11
C SER A 179 -6.98 8.47 -2.60
N PHE A 180 -6.58 9.14 -1.53
CA PHE A 180 -5.30 8.90 -0.87
C PHE A 180 -5.20 7.47 -0.33
N ALA A 181 -6.23 7.00 0.39
CA ALA A 181 -6.26 5.66 0.96
C ALA A 181 -6.19 4.56 -0.11
N SER A 182 -6.95 4.70 -1.20
CA SER A 182 -6.90 3.74 -2.32
C SER A 182 -5.54 3.72 -2.99
N LEU A 183 -4.91 4.88 -3.16
CA LEU A 183 -3.56 4.97 -3.72
C LEU A 183 -2.53 4.26 -2.83
N ILE A 184 -2.62 4.44 -1.52
CA ILE A 184 -1.71 3.78 -0.56
C ILE A 184 -1.91 2.26 -0.55
N LEU A 185 -3.16 1.76 -0.54
CA LEU A 185 -3.43 0.32 -0.61
C LEU A 185 -2.84 -0.29 -1.88
N LEU A 186 -3.07 0.35 -3.03
CA LEU A 186 -2.49 -0.08 -4.30
C LEU A 186 -0.97 -0.08 -4.27
N HIS A 187 -0.35 0.97 -3.69
CA HIS A 187 1.10 1.04 -3.58
C HIS A 187 1.67 -0.06 -2.68
N GLN A 188 1.01 -0.35 -1.55
CA GLN A 188 1.42 -1.43 -0.65
C GLN A 188 1.31 -2.80 -1.32
N GLU A 189 0.21 -3.06 -2.04
CA GLU A 189 0.04 -4.30 -2.80
C GLU A 189 1.15 -4.46 -3.85
N CYS A 190 1.41 -3.42 -4.65
CA CYS A 190 2.49 -3.42 -5.63
C CYS A 190 3.86 -3.67 -4.97
N HIS A 191 4.11 -3.08 -3.80
CA HIS A 191 5.35 -3.27 -3.08
C HIS A 191 5.50 -4.69 -2.53
N CYS A 192 4.45 -5.26 -1.93
CA CYS A 192 4.45 -6.66 -1.47
C CYS A 192 4.66 -7.63 -2.62
N ASN A 193 3.95 -7.44 -3.73
CA ASN A 193 4.10 -8.27 -4.93
C ASN A 193 5.53 -8.17 -5.49
N LYS A 194 6.12 -6.98 -5.49
CA LYS A 194 7.52 -6.78 -5.88
C LYS A 194 8.47 -7.57 -4.99
N LEU A 195 8.33 -7.46 -3.66
CA LEU A 195 9.19 -8.19 -2.70
C LEU A 195 9.06 -9.71 -2.86
N MET A 196 7.84 -10.22 -3.05
CA MET A 196 7.60 -11.65 -3.30
C MET A 196 8.27 -12.11 -4.60
N LEU A 197 8.17 -11.31 -5.67
CA LEU A 197 8.82 -11.62 -6.94
C LEU A 197 10.35 -11.57 -6.82
N GLU A 198 10.90 -10.58 -6.11
CA GLU A 198 12.35 -10.48 -5.86
C GLU A 198 12.86 -11.69 -5.07
N ASP A 199 12.14 -12.14 -4.04
CA ASP A 199 12.48 -13.33 -3.26
C ASP A 199 12.42 -14.61 -4.12
N LEU A 200 11.39 -14.78 -4.94
CA LEU A 200 11.27 -15.90 -5.87
C LEU A 200 12.40 -15.89 -6.92
N ILE A 201 12.69 -14.74 -7.50
CA ILE A 201 13.78 -14.57 -8.47
C ILE A 201 15.10 -14.96 -7.84
N GLN A 202 15.34 -14.54 -6.59
CA GLN A 202 16.58 -14.85 -5.88
C GLN A 202 16.69 -16.34 -5.53
N LYS A 203 15.63 -16.94 -4.98
CA LYS A 203 15.61 -18.37 -4.60
C LYS A 203 15.77 -19.29 -5.79
N GLU A 204 15.15 -18.97 -6.91
CA GLU A 204 15.24 -19.77 -8.14
C GLU A 204 16.46 -19.44 -9.01
N ASN A 205 17.30 -18.50 -8.55
CA ASN A 205 18.45 -18.00 -9.31
C ASN A 205 18.06 -17.55 -10.73
N LEU A 206 16.94 -16.80 -10.82
CA LEU A 206 16.41 -16.28 -12.08
C LEU A 206 16.87 -14.85 -12.29
N TYR A 207 17.06 -14.52 -13.56
CA TYR A 207 17.39 -13.17 -14.01
C TYR A 207 16.38 -12.74 -15.06
N THR A 208 15.89 -11.51 -15.00
CA THR A 208 14.81 -11.08 -15.87
C THR A 208 15.14 -9.80 -16.60
N MET A 209 14.55 -9.62 -17.77
CA MET A 209 14.54 -8.34 -18.49
C MET A 209 13.21 -8.16 -19.22
N LEU A 210 12.83 -6.93 -19.49
CA LEU A 210 11.59 -6.57 -20.16
C LEU A 210 11.90 -5.87 -21.48
N ILE A 211 11.29 -6.36 -22.56
CA ILE A 211 11.51 -5.95 -23.94
C ILE A 211 10.18 -5.48 -24.54
N ASP A 212 10.20 -4.44 -25.35
CA ASP A 212 9.03 -3.98 -26.09
C ASP A 212 8.82 -4.79 -27.40
N PRO A 213 7.69 -4.59 -28.10
CA PRO A 213 7.42 -5.26 -29.37
C PRO A 213 8.41 -4.93 -30.51
N HIS A 214 9.23 -3.92 -30.34
CA HIS A 214 10.26 -3.50 -31.30
C HIS A 214 11.65 -4.02 -30.96
N ALA A 215 11.72 -4.97 -30.00
CA ALA A 215 12.96 -5.52 -29.44
C ALA A 215 13.83 -4.47 -28.69
N GLN A 216 13.19 -3.39 -28.22
CA GLN A 216 13.88 -2.40 -27.40
C GLN A 216 13.81 -2.80 -25.93
N LEU A 217 14.92 -2.62 -25.21
CA LEU A 217 15.01 -2.90 -23.81
C LEU A 217 14.20 -1.86 -23.01
N VAL A 218 13.16 -2.32 -22.30
CA VAL A 218 12.31 -1.47 -21.44
C VAL A 218 12.86 -1.44 -20.03
N ASN A 219 13.28 -2.60 -19.50
CA ASN A 219 13.84 -2.72 -18.16
C ASN A 219 14.91 -3.81 -18.12
N LEU A 220 16.05 -3.48 -17.48
CA LEU A 220 17.15 -4.40 -17.23
C LEU A 220 17.63 -4.21 -15.79
N PRO A 221 17.21 -5.07 -14.83
CA PRO A 221 17.69 -5.03 -13.46
C PRO A 221 19.21 -5.15 -13.38
N ASP A 222 19.81 -4.50 -12.38
CA ASP A 222 21.29 -4.46 -12.23
C ASP A 222 21.90 -5.85 -12.05
N HIS A 223 21.26 -6.74 -11.29
CA HIS A 223 21.72 -8.11 -11.11
C HIS A 223 21.74 -8.89 -12.45
N THR A 224 20.73 -8.66 -13.31
CA THR A 224 20.72 -9.25 -14.67
C THR A 224 21.83 -8.68 -15.54
N ARG A 225 22.12 -7.39 -15.41
CA ARG A 225 23.24 -6.74 -16.12
C ARG A 225 24.59 -7.32 -15.72
N VAL A 226 24.78 -7.57 -14.42
CA VAL A 226 25.98 -8.21 -13.89
C VAL A 226 26.16 -9.61 -14.49
N LEU A 227 25.09 -10.43 -14.47
CA LEU A 227 25.10 -11.76 -15.08
C LEU A 227 25.49 -11.71 -16.56
N LEU A 228 24.86 -10.84 -17.34
CA LEU A 228 25.14 -10.73 -18.77
C LEU A 228 26.59 -10.32 -19.02
N LYS A 229 27.15 -9.45 -18.20
CA LYS A 229 28.55 -9.05 -18.28
C LYS A 229 29.51 -10.20 -17.95
N GLU A 230 29.22 -10.99 -16.96
CA GLU A 230 30.02 -12.15 -16.55
C GLU A 230 30.01 -13.25 -17.62
N TRP A 231 28.84 -13.51 -18.21
CA TRP A 231 28.65 -14.63 -19.13
C TRP A 231 29.03 -14.32 -20.56
N PHE A 232 28.89 -13.08 -21.02
CA PHE A 232 29.15 -12.66 -22.41
C PHE A 232 30.32 -11.70 -22.56
N GLY A 233 30.98 -11.32 -21.46
CA GLY A 233 32.02 -10.31 -21.46
C GLY A 233 31.46 -8.89 -21.46
N SER A 234 32.30 -7.88 -21.75
CA SER A 234 31.89 -6.49 -21.67
C SER A 234 30.78 -6.16 -22.68
N THR A 235 29.59 -5.93 -22.19
CA THR A 235 28.51 -5.30 -22.94
C THR A 235 28.68 -3.78 -22.83
N THR A 236 28.95 -3.10 -23.91
CA THR A 236 29.04 -1.65 -23.95
C THR A 236 27.64 -1.04 -24.01
N GLY A 237 27.21 -0.36 -22.94
CA GLY A 237 25.96 0.39 -22.92
C GLY A 237 24.68 -0.45 -22.76
N TRP A 238 23.63 -0.07 -23.49
CA TRP A 238 22.30 -0.69 -23.48
C TRP A 238 22.14 -1.82 -24.51
N HIS A 239 23.25 -2.32 -25.07
CA HIS A 239 23.19 -3.38 -26.08
C HIS A 239 23.23 -4.75 -25.42
N LEU A 240 22.31 -5.61 -25.83
CA LEU A 240 22.31 -7.01 -25.45
C LEU A 240 23.42 -7.77 -26.22
N PRO A 241 23.91 -8.89 -25.66
CA PRO A 241 24.81 -9.80 -26.38
C PRO A 241 24.15 -10.26 -27.70
N VAL A 242 24.92 -10.28 -28.77
CA VAL A 242 24.43 -10.56 -30.16
C VAL A 242 23.56 -11.82 -30.25
N PRO A 243 23.94 -12.99 -29.66
CA PRO A 243 23.09 -14.18 -29.74
C PRO A 243 21.71 -13.98 -29.04
N LEU A 244 21.70 -13.23 -27.95
CA LEU A 244 20.48 -12.96 -27.21
C LEU A 244 19.60 -11.94 -27.96
N GLU A 245 20.21 -10.90 -28.53
CA GLU A 245 19.52 -9.89 -29.33
C GLU A 245 18.86 -10.47 -30.59
N GLU A 246 19.57 -11.33 -31.33
CA GLU A 246 19.03 -12.02 -32.49
C GLU A 246 17.85 -12.93 -32.16
N TRP A 247 17.96 -13.70 -31.09
CA TRP A 247 16.87 -14.54 -30.59
C TRP A 247 15.65 -13.70 -30.18
N ILE A 248 15.86 -12.62 -29.43
CA ILE A 248 14.78 -11.72 -29.00
C ILE A 248 14.06 -11.11 -30.18
N LYS A 249 14.82 -10.63 -31.20
CA LYS A 249 14.22 -10.11 -32.44
C LYS A 249 13.37 -11.17 -33.16
N GLY A 250 13.79 -12.43 -33.14
CA GLY A 250 12.99 -13.54 -33.61
C GLY A 250 11.68 -13.75 -32.83
N VAL A 251 11.77 -13.72 -31.52
CA VAL A 251 10.63 -13.94 -30.62
C VAL A 251 9.57 -12.82 -30.69
N VAL A 252 9.99 -11.55 -30.75
CA VAL A 252 9.05 -10.41 -30.79
C VAL A 252 8.59 -10.06 -32.20
N SER A 253 9.09 -10.74 -33.23
CA SER A 253 8.72 -10.45 -34.61
C SER A 253 7.22 -10.68 -34.88
N PRO A 254 6.59 -9.90 -35.78
CA PRO A 254 5.18 -10.10 -36.12
C PRO A 254 4.87 -11.51 -36.65
N ALA A 255 5.83 -12.15 -37.31
CA ALA A 255 5.68 -13.50 -37.85
C ALA A 255 5.63 -14.57 -36.75
N ALA A 256 6.34 -14.37 -35.63
CA ALA A 256 6.30 -15.27 -34.50
C ALA A 256 4.95 -15.19 -33.75
N ARG A 257 4.33 -14.01 -33.75
CA ARG A 257 3.02 -13.80 -33.07
C ARG A 257 1.85 -14.52 -33.78
N ILE A 258 1.97 -14.81 -35.07
CA ILE A 258 0.92 -15.45 -35.87
C ILE A 258 0.96 -16.98 -35.71
N LYS A 259 2.14 -17.56 -35.43
CA LYS A 259 2.32 -19.01 -35.45
C LYS A 259 2.02 -19.73 -34.18
N GLU A 260 2.17 -19.08 -33.02
CA GLU A 260 1.93 -19.71 -31.73
C GLU A 260 1.35 -18.68 -30.74
N ALA A 261 0.09 -18.79 -30.48
CA ALA A 261 -0.62 -17.80 -29.70
C ALA A 261 -0.11 -17.62 -28.27
N TYR A 262 0.49 -18.58 -27.60
CA TYR A 262 0.87 -18.46 -26.18
C TYR A 262 1.83 -19.59 -25.74
N GLY A 263 3.05 -19.64 -26.26
CA GLY A 263 4.02 -20.60 -25.77
C GLY A 263 5.30 -19.95 -25.24
N PRO A 264 5.95 -20.51 -24.24
CA PRO A 264 7.29 -20.05 -23.87
C PRO A 264 8.24 -20.37 -25.03
N TRP A 265 8.74 -19.32 -25.68
CA TRP A 265 9.87 -19.52 -26.56
C TRP A 265 11.10 -19.74 -25.71
N ALA A 266 11.85 -20.79 -25.97
CA ALA A 266 13.02 -21.14 -25.19
C ALA A 266 14.27 -21.22 -26.06
N MET A 267 15.41 -20.83 -25.50
CA MET A 267 16.73 -20.95 -26.11
C MET A 267 17.72 -21.35 -25.03
N ASN A 268 18.70 -22.17 -25.40
CA ASN A 268 19.84 -22.46 -24.56
C ASN A 268 21.12 -21.91 -25.20
N CYS A 269 21.80 -21.01 -24.49
CA CYS A 269 23.12 -20.52 -24.88
C CYS A 269 24.19 -21.34 -24.16
N HIS A 270 25.00 -22.10 -24.90
CA HIS A 270 26.15 -22.80 -24.36
C HIS A 270 27.37 -21.89 -24.39
N LEU A 271 27.84 -21.52 -23.22
CA LEU A 271 28.96 -20.59 -23.02
C LEU A 271 30.07 -21.25 -22.21
N PRO A 272 31.28 -20.70 -22.18
CA PRO A 272 32.39 -21.27 -21.39
C PRO A 272 32.02 -21.43 -19.91
N ALA A 273 31.24 -20.53 -19.35
CA ALA A 273 30.77 -20.54 -17.95
C ALA A 273 29.71 -21.60 -17.67
N GLY A 274 29.02 -22.14 -18.68
CA GLY A 274 27.92 -23.10 -18.53
C GLY A 274 26.85 -22.95 -19.59
N THR A 275 25.63 -23.31 -19.24
CA THR A 275 24.46 -23.14 -20.10
C THR A 275 23.53 -22.07 -19.53
N LEU A 276 23.21 -21.07 -20.32
CA LEU A 276 22.19 -20.06 -19.98
C LEU A 276 20.88 -20.45 -20.67
N SER A 277 19.92 -20.92 -19.88
CA SER A 277 18.57 -21.17 -20.38
C SER A 277 17.80 -19.87 -20.41
N CYS A 278 17.22 -19.53 -21.55
CA CYS A 278 16.43 -18.33 -21.79
C CYS A 278 15.00 -18.73 -22.13
N SER A 279 14.03 -18.09 -21.55
CA SER A 279 12.62 -18.21 -21.95
C SER A 279 11.98 -16.83 -22.10
N ALA A 280 11.01 -16.74 -23.01
CA ALA A 280 10.29 -15.52 -23.31
C ALA A 280 8.80 -15.70 -23.09
N HIS A 281 8.17 -14.75 -22.43
CA HIS A 281 6.76 -14.76 -22.08
C HIS A 281 6.11 -13.45 -22.45
N MET A 282 4.99 -13.49 -23.17
CA MET A 282 4.23 -12.29 -23.47
C MET A 282 3.47 -11.85 -22.22
N VAL A 283 3.65 -10.61 -21.85
CA VAL A 283 2.97 -9.95 -20.72
C VAL A 283 2.35 -8.64 -21.20
N HIS A 284 1.52 -8.02 -20.38
CA HIS A 284 0.92 -6.72 -20.70
C HIS A 284 1.20 -5.74 -19.56
N ASP A 285 1.49 -4.49 -19.90
CA ASP A 285 1.57 -3.43 -18.91
C ASP A 285 0.17 -2.98 -18.41
N SER A 286 0.13 -2.04 -17.48
CA SER A 286 -1.11 -1.47 -16.94
C SER A 286 -2.01 -0.80 -17.99
N GLN A 287 -1.44 -0.43 -19.16
CA GLN A 287 -2.16 0.15 -20.29
C GLN A 287 -2.53 -0.91 -21.35
N LYS A 288 -2.40 -2.20 -21.02
CA LYS A 288 -2.62 -3.34 -21.92
C LYS A 288 -1.70 -3.35 -23.14
N ARG A 289 -0.56 -2.65 -23.11
CA ARG A 289 0.43 -2.73 -24.18
C ARG A 289 1.22 -4.03 -24.04
N PRO A 290 1.42 -4.77 -25.14
CA PRO A 290 2.17 -6.01 -25.09
C PRO A 290 3.65 -5.75 -24.80
N LEU A 291 4.22 -6.53 -23.93
CA LEU A 291 5.63 -6.59 -23.58
C LEU A 291 6.11 -8.03 -23.59
N CYS A 292 7.41 -8.25 -23.68
CA CYS A 292 8.00 -9.57 -23.59
C CYS A 292 8.90 -9.64 -22.35
N LEU A 293 8.56 -10.49 -21.42
CA LEU A 293 9.38 -10.83 -20.27
C LEU A 293 10.35 -11.94 -20.67
N ILE A 294 11.64 -11.65 -20.62
CA ILE A 294 12.70 -12.63 -20.81
C ILE A 294 13.16 -13.10 -19.43
N VAL A 295 13.21 -14.39 -19.24
CA VAL A 295 13.74 -15.03 -18.03
C VAL A 295 14.99 -15.80 -18.40
N LEU A 296 16.08 -15.56 -17.66
CA LEU A 296 17.38 -16.20 -17.82
C LEU A 296 17.64 -17.04 -16.58
N LYS A 297 18.03 -18.30 -16.79
CA LYS A 297 18.42 -19.23 -15.70
C LYS A 297 19.81 -19.79 -16.00
N PRO A 298 20.85 -19.33 -15.27
CA PRO A 298 22.20 -19.86 -15.45
C PRO A 298 22.30 -21.26 -14.84
N GLN A 299 22.95 -22.14 -15.58
CA GLN A 299 23.35 -23.47 -15.14
C GLN A 299 24.86 -23.52 -15.29
N HIS A 300 25.57 -23.25 -14.21
CA HIS A 300 27.03 -23.36 -14.22
C HIS A 300 27.42 -24.81 -14.58
N ARG A 301 28.51 -24.99 -15.33
CA ARG A 301 29.12 -26.29 -15.43
C ARG A 301 29.54 -26.68 -14.01
N ASP A 302 29.06 -27.81 -13.53
CA ASP A 302 29.66 -28.44 -12.36
C ASP A 302 31.13 -28.61 -12.68
N ASN A 303 31.95 -27.66 -12.24
CA ASN A 303 33.36 -27.93 -12.15
C ASN A 303 33.42 -29.06 -11.15
N ASP A 304 33.90 -30.25 -11.61
CA ASP A 304 34.18 -31.43 -10.83
C ASP A 304 35.17 -31.11 -9.70
N PHE A 305 34.70 -30.33 -8.70
CA PHE A 305 35.39 -30.22 -7.40
C PHE A 305 35.36 -31.54 -6.63
N SER A 306 34.52 -32.50 -7.07
CA SER A 306 34.49 -33.86 -6.52
C SER A 306 35.81 -34.63 -6.71
N ILE A 307 36.62 -34.26 -7.71
CA ILE A 307 37.91 -34.94 -7.96
C ILE A 307 39.00 -34.46 -6.97
N LEU A 308 38.94 -33.22 -6.51
CA LEU A 308 39.91 -32.70 -5.54
C LEU A 308 39.58 -33.05 -4.08
N GLU A 309 38.30 -33.15 -3.71
CA GLU A 309 37.92 -33.63 -2.38
C GLU A 309 38.21 -35.12 -2.16
N GLN A 310 38.04 -35.95 -3.18
CA GLN A 310 38.43 -37.38 -3.09
C GLN A 310 39.91 -37.60 -3.00
N ALA A 311 40.73 -36.69 -3.56
CA ALA A 311 42.20 -36.78 -3.46
C ALA A 311 42.75 -36.37 -2.08
N TRP A 312 41.97 -35.68 -1.24
CA TRP A 312 42.39 -35.31 0.13
C TRP A 312 41.95 -36.29 1.20
N LEU A 313 41.03 -37.21 0.89
CA LEU A 313 40.53 -38.23 1.83
C LEU A 313 41.29 -39.56 1.70
N THR A 314 42.28 -39.65 0.81
CA THR A 314 43.10 -40.86 0.56
C THR A 314 44.57 -40.68 0.88
N LYS A 315 44.94 -39.77 1.79
CA LYS A 315 46.29 -39.67 2.35
C LYS A 315 46.30 -39.83 3.86
#